data_ed8b12b6080df85981bb3a5108240239
#
_entry.id   ed8b12b6080df85981bb3a5108240239
#
_cell.length_a   1.000
_cell.length_b   1.000
_cell.length_c   1.000
_cell.angle_alpha   90.00
_cell.angle_beta   90.00
_cell.angle_gamma   90.00
#
_symmetry.space_group_name_H-M   'P 1'
#
loop_
_entity.id
_entity.type
_entity.pdbx_description
1 polymer ?
#
loop_
_entity_poly.entity_id
_entity_poly.type
_entity_poly.pdbx_seq_one_letter_code
_entity_poly.pdbx_strand_id
1 'polypeptide(L)'
;MGVVVRDAAAIEGLAGIDVLVVDKTGTLTEGRPTLTDVSAVDGTTESEVLALAAALESVSEHPLARAVLEGAKTRGVAFAVAQDFDSVTGQGVRARVEESEIAFGNVALMLAVGADPAPLVARADALRQEAKTVMFLARDGKLVGLVAVQEPVKPD
;
A
#
# COMPACT_ATOMS: atom_id res chain seq x y z
N MET A 1 20.00 -2.26 -21.87
CA MET A 1 18.95 -3.28 -21.97
C MET A 1 18.66 -3.58 -23.43
N GLY A 2 18.52 -4.86 -23.85
CA GLY A 2 18.20 -5.22 -25.21
C GLY A 2 16.71 -5.55 -25.35
N VAL A 3 16.06 -5.00 -26.37
CA VAL A 3 14.70 -5.38 -26.76
C VAL A 3 14.82 -6.50 -27.78
N VAL A 4 14.19 -7.64 -27.50
CA VAL A 4 14.14 -8.76 -28.45
C VAL A 4 12.86 -8.63 -29.25
N VAL A 5 13.00 -8.43 -30.57
CA VAL A 5 11.88 -8.31 -31.50
C VAL A 5 11.79 -9.60 -32.32
N ARG A 6 10.59 -10.17 -32.43
CA ARG A 6 10.37 -11.46 -33.12
C ARG A 6 10.47 -11.38 -34.65
N ASP A 7 10.09 -10.24 -35.23
CA ASP A 7 10.21 -10.01 -36.67
C ASP A 7 10.36 -8.51 -36.98
N ALA A 8 10.88 -8.21 -38.21
CA ALA A 8 11.11 -6.85 -38.63
C ALA A 8 9.81 -6.06 -38.90
N ALA A 9 8.72 -6.74 -39.29
CA ALA A 9 7.43 -6.10 -39.57
C ALA A 9 6.81 -5.50 -38.27
N ALA A 10 7.11 -6.10 -37.10
CA ALA A 10 6.71 -5.56 -35.83
C ALA A 10 7.37 -4.20 -35.51
N ILE A 11 8.64 -4.00 -35.97
CA ILE A 11 9.35 -2.72 -35.79
C ILE A 11 8.78 -1.66 -36.72
N GLU A 12 8.50 -2.02 -37.98
CA GLU A 12 7.88 -1.11 -38.96
C GLU A 12 6.47 -0.69 -38.51
N GLY A 13 5.69 -1.63 -37.93
CA GLY A 13 4.38 -1.37 -37.36
C GLY A 13 4.42 -0.36 -36.22
N LEU A 14 5.47 -0.35 -35.38
CA LEU A 14 5.64 0.61 -34.30
C LEU A 14 5.77 2.06 -34.77
N ALA A 15 6.29 2.28 -35.98
CA ALA A 15 6.45 3.62 -36.55
C ALA A 15 5.12 4.28 -36.96
N GLY A 16 4.04 3.51 -37.06
CA GLY A 16 2.70 3.98 -37.45
C GLY A 16 1.67 4.01 -36.32
N ILE A 17 2.05 3.77 -35.04
CA ILE A 17 1.13 3.79 -33.94
C ILE A 17 0.97 5.20 -33.34
N ASP A 18 -0.28 5.63 -33.14
CA ASP A 18 -0.61 6.89 -32.48
C ASP A 18 -0.79 6.72 -30.96
N VAL A 19 -1.03 5.50 -30.48
CA VAL A 19 -1.26 5.18 -29.08
C VAL A 19 -0.50 3.92 -28.69
N LEU A 20 0.34 4.02 -27.66
CA LEU A 20 1.02 2.90 -27.03
C LEU A 20 0.41 2.62 -25.65
N VAL A 21 -0.16 1.45 -25.46
CA VAL A 21 -0.61 0.98 -24.16
C VAL A 21 0.49 0.15 -23.52
N VAL A 22 1.00 0.60 -22.39
CA VAL A 22 2.08 -0.06 -21.66
C VAL A 22 1.56 -0.48 -20.30
N ASP A 23 1.80 -1.75 -19.91
CA ASP A 23 1.56 -2.18 -18.53
C ASP A 23 2.56 -1.48 -17.61
N LYS A 24 2.05 -0.94 -16.49
CA LYS A 24 2.86 -0.21 -15.53
C LYS A 24 3.70 -1.16 -14.66
N THR A 25 3.03 -2.15 -14.06
CA THR A 25 3.61 -3.00 -13.01
C THR A 25 4.58 -4.03 -13.58
N GLY A 26 5.84 -3.99 -13.14
CA GLY A 26 6.89 -4.89 -13.61
C GLY A 26 7.46 -4.53 -15.00
N THR A 27 6.78 -3.69 -15.79
CA THR A 27 7.26 -3.19 -17.10
C THR A 27 7.96 -1.84 -16.94
N LEU A 28 7.25 -0.83 -16.48
CA LEU A 28 7.80 0.50 -16.20
C LEU A 28 8.35 0.61 -14.78
N THR A 29 7.86 -0.21 -13.86
CA THR A 29 8.30 -0.27 -12.48
C THR A 29 9.14 -1.52 -12.20
N GLU A 30 9.88 -1.52 -11.09
CA GLU A 30 10.69 -2.67 -10.67
C GLU A 30 9.87 -3.88 -10.21
N GLY A 31 8.54 -3.73 -10.05
CA GLY A 31 7.67 -4.77 -9.51
C GLY A 31 7.94 -5.08 -8.04
N ARG A 32 8.60 -4.17 -7.33
CA ARG A 32 8.96 -4.28 -5.91
C ARG A 32 8.46 -3.06 -5.15
N PRO A 33 7.20 -3.09 -4.67
CA PRO A 33 6.69 -1.99 -3.87
C PRO A 33 7.53 -1.79 -2.60
N THR A 34 7.75 -0.54 -2.22
CA THR A 34 8.46 -0.14 -1.01
C THR A 34 7.60 0.78 -0.17
N LEU A 35 7.72 0.68 1.16
CA LEU A 35 7.10 1.60 2.10
C LEU A 35 7.78 2.97 1.99
N THR A 36 7.02 4.03 1.68
CA THR A 36 7.56 5.39 1.53
C THR A 36 7.14 6.31 2.67
N ASP A 37 5.88 6.26 3.08
CA ASP A 37 5.34 7.18 4.08
C ASP A 37 4.52 6.45 5.12
N VAL A 38 4.59 6.96 6.34
CA VAL A 38 3.69 6.64 7.44
C VAL A 38 3.25 7.97 8.04
N SER A 39 1.98 8.14 8.32
CA SER A 39 1.45 9.33 8.97
C SER A 39 0.50 8.91 10.09
N ALA A 40 0.62 9.56 11.24
CA ALA A 40 -0.21 9.30 12.41
C ALA A 40 -1.15 10.49 12.68
N VAL A 41 -2.31 10.23 13.28
CA VAL A 41 -3.15 11.27 13.84
C VAL A 41 -2.64 11.68 15.22
N ASP A 42 -3.12 12.82 15.74
CA ASP A 42 -2.77 13.28 17.08
C ASP A 42 -3.05 12.22 18.14
N GLY A 43 -2.08 12.03 19.03
CA GLY A 43 -2.15 11.02 20.09
C GLY A 43 -1.69 9.61 19.69
N THR A 44 -1.25 9.42 18.44
CA THR A 44 -0.65 8.19 17.93
C THR A 44 0.71 8.49 17.30
N THR A 45 1.63 7.54 17.32
CA THR A 45 2.94 7.68 16.68
C THR A 45 3.01 6.94 15.36
N GLU A 46 3.88 7.37 14.43
CA GLU A 46 4.14 6.66 13.17
C GLU A 46 4.62 5.22 13.43
N SER A 47 5.38 5.00 14.50
CA SER A 47 5.84 3.66 14.87
C SER A 47 4.67 2.76 15.29
N GLU A 48 3.68 3.27 16.01
CA GLU A 48 2.47 2.52 16.36
C GLU A 48 1.63 2.20 15.11
N VAL A 49 1.43 3.17 14.22
CA VAL A 49 0.74 2.96 12.95
C VAL A 49 1.41 1.84 12.15
N LEU A 50 2.73 1.90 12.01
CA LEU A 50 3.49 0.91 11.26
C LEU A 50 3.49 -0.47 11.95
N ALA A 51 3.56 -0.52 13.28
CA ALA A 51 3.48 -1.77 14.03
C ALA A 51 2.14 -2.48 13.81
N LEU A 52 1.03 -1.74 13.87
CA LEU A 52 -0.31 -2.29 13.63
C LEU A 52 -0.48 -2.74 12.17
N ALA A 53 -0.03 -1.95 11.20
CA ALA A 53 -0.07 -2.33 9.79
C ALA A 53 0.76 -3.60 9.53
N ALA A 54 1.97 -3.67 10.08
CA ALA A 54 2.84 -4.85 9.95
C ALA A 54 2.25 -6.09 10.62
N ALA A 55 1.55 -5.94 11.75
CA ALA A 55 0.86 -7.04 12.41
C ALA A 55 -0.18 -7.69 11.48
N LEU A 56 -1.03 -6.89 10.81
CA LEU A 56 -2.03 -7.39 9.87
C LEU A 56 -1.37 -7.98 8.62
N GLU A 57 -0.38 -7.30 8.06
CA GLU A 57 0.29 -7.75 6.85
C GLU A 57 1.18 -8.98 7.06
N SER A 58 1.56 -9.30 8.31
CA SER A 58 2.32 -10.52 8.62
C SER A 58 1.56 -11.81 8.33
N VAL A 59 0.25 -11.74 8.27
CA VAL A 59 -0.66 -12.87 7.98
C VAL A 59 -1.42 -12.68 6.65
N SER A 60 -1.10 -11.62 5.90
CA SER A 60 -1.70 -11.26 4.62
C SER A 60 -0.89 -11.84 3.45
N GLU A 61 -1.57 -12.28 2.40
CA GLU A 61 -0.96 -12.70 1.13
C GLU A 61 -0.97 -11.57 0.08
N HIS A 62 -1.35 -10.35 0.48
CA HIS A 62 -1.43 -9.22 -0.45
C HIS A 62 -0.03 -8.82 -0.96
N PRO A 63 0.13 -8.47 -2.25
CA PRO A 63 1.44 -8.08 -2.81
C PRO A 63 2.14 -6.93 -2.09
N LEU A 64 1.38 -6.02 -1.45
CA LEU A 64 1.92 -4.89 -0.69
C LEU A 64 2.37 -5.27 0.73
N ALA A 65 1.96 -6.43 1.25
CA ALA A 65 2.32 -6.89 2.60
C ALA A 65 3.83 -6.88 2.82
N ARG A 66 4.58 -7.38 1.85
CA ARG A 66 6.04 -7.43 1.90
C ARG A 66 6.66 -6.03 2.07
N ALA A 67 6.14 -5.03 1.37
CA ALA A 67 6.65 -3.65 1.47
C ALA A 67 6.48 -3.08 2.89
N VAL A 68 5.34 -3.33 3.52
CA VAL A 68 5.05 -2.89 4.89
C VAL A 68 5.96 -3.60 5.89
N LEU A 69 6.12 -4.93 5.75
CA LEU A 69 6.98 -5.74 6.63
C LEU A 69 8.46 -5.36 6.53
N GLU A 70 8.97 -5.19 5.31
CA GLU A 70 10.35 -4.73 5.07
C GLU A 70 10.55 -3.31 5.61
N GLY A 71 9.56 -2.43 5.45
CA GLY A 71 9.57 -1.08 6.00
C GLY A 71 9.59 -1.06 7.53
N ALA A 72 8.83 -1.92 8.19
CA ALA A 72 8.85 -2.09 9.64
C ALA A 72 10.21 -2.59 10.13
N LYS A 73 10.76 -3.61 9.46
CA LYS A 73 12.08 -4.15 9.77
C LYS A 73 13.19 -3.10 9.62
N THR A 74 13.19 -2.35 8.53
CA THR A 74 14.20 -1.31 8.26
C THR A 74 14.15 -0.20 9.30
N ARG A 75 12.96 0.14 9.79
CA ARG A 75 12.76 1.16 10.83
C ARG A 75 12.90 0.62 12.25
N GLY A 76 13.21 -0.67 12.42
CA GLY A 76 13.35 -1.30 13.74
C GLY A 76 12.05 -1.36 14.54
N VAL A 77 10.90 -1.39 13.87
CA VAL A 77 9.58 -1.44 14.49
C VAL A 77 9.18 -2.90 14.72
N ALA A 78 9.03 -3.28 15.99
CA ALA A 78 8.47 -4.57 16.38
C ALA A 78 6.93 -4.53 16.32
N PHE A 79 6.30 -5.66 16.04
CA PHE A 79 4.84 -5.79 15.99
C PHE A 79 4.37 -7.09 16.62
N ALA A 80 3.14 -7.09 17.13
CA ALA A 80 2.48 -8.26 17.69
C ALA A 80 1.89 -9.16 16.59
N VAL A 81 1.54 -10.38 16.94
CA VAL A 81 0.88 -11.31 16.03
C VAL A 81 -0.61 -10.96 15.93
N ALA A 82 -1.10 -10.78 14.70
CA ALA A 82 -2.53 -10.59 14.45
C ALA A 82 -3.30 -11.92 14.56
N GLN A 83 -4.52 -11.84 15.09
CA GLN A 83 -5.47 -12.94 15.23
C GLN A 83 -6.78 -12.59 14.52
N ASP A 84 -7.61 -13.62 14.25
CA ASP A 84 -8.93 -13.42 13.64
C ASP A 84 -8.88 -12.60 12.35
N PHE A 85 -7.89 -12.87 11.51
CA PHE A 85 -7.69 -12.17 10.24
C PHE A 85 -8.84 -12.40 9.27
N ASP A 86 -9.36 -11.32 8.72
CA ASP A 86 -10.45 -11.32 7.74
C ASP A 86 -10.12 -10.34 6.59
N SER A 87 -10.26 -10.83 5.37
CA SER A 87 -10.06 -10.04 4.15
C SER A 87 -11.40 -9.55 3.61
N VAL A 88 -11.59 -8.24 3.58
CA VAL A 88 -12.79 -7.60 3.04
C VAL A 88 -12.54 -7.23 1.58
N THR A 89 -13.15 -7.99 0.68
CA THR A 89 -12.92 -7.87 -0.77
C THR A 89 -13.06 -6.43 -1.26
N GLY A 90 -12.02 -5.92 -1.94
CA GLY A 90 -11.98 -4.58 -2.50
C GLY A 90 -11.89 -3.44 -1.48
N GLN A 91 -11.77 -3.73 -0.19
CA GLN A 91 -11.71 -2.71 0.86
C GLN A 91 -10.43 -2.77 1.69
N GLY A 92 -9.94 -3.94 2.05
CA GLY A 92 -8.76 -4.13 2.87
C GLY A 92 -8.86 -5.34 3.78
N VAL A 93 -8.23 -5.27 4.93
CA VAL A 93 -8.14 -6.38 5.90
C VAL A 93 -8.50 -5.92 7.31
N ARG A 94 -8.99 -6.84 8.12
CA ARG A 94 -9.26 -6.65 9.54
C ARG A 94 -8.63 -7.78 10.34
N ALA A 95 -8.22 -7.48 11.55
CA ALA A 95 -7.73 -8.48 12.49
C ALA A 95 -7.81 -7.94 13.91
N ARG A 96 -7.61 -8.82 14.87
CA ARG A 96 -7.39 -8.44 16.26
C ARG A 96 -5.90 -8.45 16.56
N VAL A 97 -5.41 -7.36 17.14
CA VAL A 97 -4.05 -7.25 17.64
C VAL A 97 -4.15 -6.93 19.14
N GLU A 98 -3.68 -7.88 19.94
CA GLU A 98 -3.88 -7.86 21.40
C GLU A 98 -5.39 -7.77 21.74
N GLU A 99 -5.83 -6.72 22.43
CA GLU A 99 -7.22 -6.49 22.84
C GLU A 99 -8.01 -5.61 21.84
N SER A 100 -7.37 -5.12 20.75
CA SER A 100 -7.95 -4.13 19.85
C SER A 100 -8.32 -4.72 18.50
N GLU A 101 -9.44 -4.25 17.94
CA GLU A 101 -9.84 -4.49 16.56
C GLU A 101 -9.13 -3.50 15.62
N ILE A 102 -8.40 -4.02 14.66
CA ILE A 102 -7.64 -3.21 13.70
C ILE A 102 -8.23 -3.42 12.30
N ALA A 103 -8.41 -2.32 11.57
CA ALA A 103 -8.78 -2.32 10.18
C ALA A 103 -7.72 -1.56 9.36
N PHE A 104 -7.30 -2.14 8.24
CA PHE A 104 -6.27 -1.59 7.37
C PHE A 104 -6.72 -1.69 5.91
N GLY A 105 -6.95 -0.55 5.25
CA GLY A 105 -7.49 -0.53 3.90
C GLY A 105 -7.88 0.85 3.39
N ASN A 106 -8.87 0.87 2.49
CA ASN A 106 -9.32 2.09 1.84
C ASN A 106 -10.37 2.86 2.68
N VAL A 107 -10.84 4.00 2.13
CA VAL A 107 -11.87 4.83 2.77
C VAL A 107 -13.16 4.06 3.04
N ALA A 108 -13.56 3.16 2.14
CA ALA A 108 -14.78 2.38 2.33
C ALA A 108 -14.71 1.48 3.57
N LEU A 109 -13.55 0.85 3.81
CA LEU A 109 -13.33 0.07 5.02
C LEU A 109 -13.36 0.95 6.28
N MET A 110 -12.73 2.15 6.24
CA MET A 110 -12.75 3.07 7.38
C MET A 110 -14.18 3.43 7.76
N LEU A 111 -15.00 3.81 6.80
CA LEU A 111 -16.42 4.13 7.02
C LEU A 111 -17.20 2.91 7.55
N ALA A 112 -16.93 1.72 7.02
CA ALA A 112 -17.59 0.49 7.45
C ALA A 112 -17.31 0.13 8.93
N VAL A 113 -16.11 0.47 9.44
CA VAL A 113 -15.75 0.25 10.86
C VAL A 113 -16.05 1.46 11.75
N GLY A 114 -16.67 2.53 11.22
CA GLY A 114 -17.03 3.73 11.96
C GLY A 114 -15.90 4.73 12.18
N ALA A 115 -14.78 4.56 11.50
CA ALA A 115 -13.65 5.49 11.56
C ALA A 115 -13.81 6.62 10.53
N ASP A 116 -13.65 7.87 10.96
CA ASP A 116 -13.68 9.04 10.07
C ASP A 116 -12.30 9.26 9.44
N PRO A 117 -12.12 9.10 8.10
CA PRO A 117 -10.84 9.31 7.44
C PRO A 117 -10.50 10.79 7.22
N ALA A 118 -11.44 11.73 7.43
CA ALA A 118 -11.31 13.15 7.09
C ALA A 118 -9.99 13.80 7.53
N PRO A 119 -9.44 13.54 8.74
CA PRO A 119 -8.19 14.17 9.18
C PRO A 119 -6.98 13.88 8.29
N LEU A 120 -6.99 12.78 7.52
CA LEU A 120 -5.86 12.36 6.69
C LEU A 120 -6.19 12.34 5.18
N VAL A 121 -7.40 12.70 4.75
CA VAL A 121 -7.79 12.68 3.32
C VAL A 121 -6.89 13.58 2.48
N ALA A 122 -6.64 14.82 2.91
CA ALA A 122 -5.77 15.75 2.17
C ALA A 122 -4.33 15.19 2.03
N ARG A 123 -3.79 14.58 3.08
CA ARG A 123 -2.48 13.92 3.03
C ARG A 123 -2.49 12.72 2.09
N ALA A 124 -3.53 11.90 2.16
CA ALA A 124 -3.70 10.74 1.28
C ALA A 124 -3.77 11.15 -0.19
N ASP A 125 -4.51 12.20 -0.51
CA ASP A 125 -4.65 12.69 -1.89
C ASP A 125 -3.34 13.26 -2.43
N ALA A 126 -2.57 13.99 -1.61
CA ALA A 126 -1.24 14.43 -1.98
C ALA A 126 -0.30 13.26 -2.32
N LEU A 127 -0.32 12.20 -1.51
CA LEU A 127 0.48 11.00 -1.77
C LEU A 127 0.03 10.23 -3.01
N ARG A 128 -1.28 10.17 -3.28
CA ARG A 128 -1.83 9.57 -4.50
C ARG A 128 -1.42 10.34 -5.77
N GLN A 129 -1.32 11.67 -5.69
CA GLN A 129 -0.79 12.48 -6.80
C GLN A 129 0.68 12.16 -7.10
N GLU A 130 1.44 11.67 -6.13
CA GLU A 130 2.80 11.15 -6.31
C GLU A 130 2.82 9.67 -6.80
N ALA A 131 1.69 9.16 -7.29
CA ALA A 131 1.51 7.77 -7.75
C ALA A 131 1.77 6.71 -6.65
N LYS A 132 1.51 7.03 -5.39
CA LYS A 132 1.59 6.11 -4.25
C LYS A 132 0.24 5.44 -3.97
N THR A 133 0.28 4.20 -3.51
CA THR A 133 -0.88 3.51 -2.97
C THR A 133 -1.00 3.83 -1.49
N VAL A 134 -2.14 4.38 -1.07
CA VAL A 134 -2.38 4.81 0.31
C VAL A 134 -3.45 3.94 0.95
N MET A 135 -3.14 3.44 2.13
CA MET A 135 -4.05 2.65 2.97
C MET A 135 -4.17 3.31 4.34
N PHE A 136 -5.41 3.43 4.82
CA PHE A 136 -5.73 3.97 6.14
C PHE A 136 -5.72 2.87 7.19
N LEU A 137 -5.48 3.24 8.43
CA LEU A 137 -5.49 2.35 9.58
C LEU A 137 -6.46 2.88 10.64
N ALA A 138 -7.31 2.01 11.15
CA ALA A 138 -8.19 2.29 12.28
C ALA A 138 -7.98 1.26 13.40
N ARG A 139 -8.14 1.71 14.65
CA ARG A 139 -8.16 0.90 15.86
C ARG A 139 -9.44 1.18 16.63
N ASP A 140 -10.20 0.13 16.92
CA ASP A 140 -11.47 0.20 17.65
C ASP A 140 -12.43 1.26 17.09
N GLY A 141 -12.55 1.31 15.75
CA GLY A 141 -13.43 2.27 15.05
C GLY A 141 -12.92 3.71 15.01
N LYS A 142 -11.66 3.97 15.35
CA LYS A 142 -11.04 5.31 15.31
C LYS A 142 -9.84 5.31 14.37
N LEU A 143 -9.76 6.34 13.54
CA LEU A 143 -8.60 6.55 12.67
C LEU A 143 -7.34 6.72 13.51
N VAL A 144 -6.27 5.99 13.19
CA VAL A 144 -4.96 6.12 13.84
C VAL A 144 -3.86 6.58 12.89
N GLY A 145 -4.00 6.35 11.59
CA GLY A 145 -3.00 6.78 10.64
C GLY A 145 -3.23 6.30 9.23
N LEU A 146 -2.22 6.50 8.40
CA LEU A 146 -2.12 5.93 7.06
C LEU A 146 -0.70 5.45 6.76
N VAL A 147 -0.62 4.57 5.78
CA VAL A 147 0.62 4.04 5.23
C VAL A 147 0.59 4.22 3.72
N ALA A 148 1.70 4.62 3.12
CA ALA A 148 1.85 4.71 1.67
C ALA A 148 2.99 3.83 1.16
N VAL A 149 2.73 3.19 0.03
CA VAL A 149 3.67 2.32 -0.68
C VAL A 149 3.80 2.81 -2.12
N GLN A 150 4.99 2.73 -2.66
CA GLN A 150 5.25 3.08 -4.05
C GLN A 150 6.05 1.98 -4.74
N GLU A 151 5.72 1.71 -5.99
CA GLU A 151 6.59 0.94 -6.86
C GLU A 151 7.59 1.88 -7.54
N PRO A 152 8.89 1.74 -7.28
CA PRO A 152 9.89 2.56 -7.96
C PRO A 152 9.85 2.31 -9.47
N VAL A 153 9.94 3.38 -10.25
CA VAL A 153 10.12 3.32 -11.70
C VAL A 153 11.54 2.84 -11.98
N LYS A 154 11.70 1.97 -12.96
CA LYS A 154 13.03 1.52 -13.39
C LYS A 154 13.87 2.72 -13.84
N PRO A 155 15.13 2.81 -13.41
CA PRO A 155 16.03 3.82 -13.96
C PRO A 155 16.23 3.57 -15.47
N ASP A 156 16.39 4.65 -16.23
CA ASP A 156 16.71 4.61 -17.68
C ASP A 156 18.02 3.89 -17.97
#